data_a66d09b5803f6763ac6fe0bec5cd5f0a
#
_entry.id   a66d09b5803f6763ac6fe0bec5cd5f0a
#
_cell.length_a   1.000
_cell.length_b   1.000
_cell.length_c   1.000
_cell.angle_alpha   90.00
_cell.angle_beta   90.00
_cell.angle_gamma   90.00
#
_symmetry.space_group_name_H-M   'P 1'
#
loop_
_entity.id
_entity.type
_entity.pdbx_description
1 polymer ?
#
loop_
_entity_poly.entity_id
_entity_poly.type
_entity_poly.pdbx_seq_one_letter_code
_entity_poly.pdbx_strand_id
1 'polypeptide(L)'
;MADTIAQFEHVISICRDLFVKKLKDYGASWRIMRPQSVTDQIFIKAKRIRSIETKGESKIDEGVRSELIGIVNYGIIGLIQLHLGYSDSEDITVERALDLYDKYMTETKELMYAKNHDYDEAWRSMRISSYTDLILTKICRTKQIENNNGKTLVSEGVDANYICLLYTSPSPRDGATSRMPSSA
;
A
#
# COMPACT_ATOMS: atom_id res chain seq x y z
N MET A 1 -12.70 -8.23 16.16
CA MET A 1 -11.94 -9.13 15.26
C MET A 1 -12.70 -9.50 13.98
N ALA A 2 -13.92 -10.04 14.01
CA ALA A 2 -14.69 -10.33 12.79
C ALA A 2 -14.95 -9.09 11.91
N ASP A 3 -15.18 -7.93 12.52
CA ASP A 3 -15.42 -6.67 11.83
C ASP A 3 -14.15 -6.15 11.10
N THR A 4 -12.97 -6.26 11.72
CA THR A 4 -11.69 -5.87 11.09
C THR A 4 -11.38 -6.71 9.86
N ILE A 5 -11.64 -8.01 9.93
CA ILE A 5 -11.45 -8.91 8.80
C ILE A 5 -12.34 -8.50 7.64
N ALA A 6 -13.62 -8.29 7.88
CA ALA A 6 -14.57 -7.88 6.85
C ALA A 6 -14.22 -6.50 6.25
N GLN A 7 -13.81 -5.54 7.09
CA GLN A 7 -13.37 -4.22 6.65
C GLN A 7 -12.12 -4.31 5.76
N PHE A 8 -11.13 -5.10 6.18
CA PHE A 8 -9.92 -5.29 5.40
C PHE A 8 -10.21 -5.95 4.04
N GLU A 9 -10.98 -7.03 4.03
CA GLU A 9 -11.38 -7.72 2.80
C GLU A 9 -12.14 -6.81 1.84
N HIS A 10 -13.03 -5.96 2.36
CA HIS A 10 -13.74 -4.98 1.54
C HIS A 10 -12.79 -3.99 0.87
N VAL A 11 -11.83 -3.41 1.62
CA VAL A 11 -10.85 -2.46 1.06
C VAL A 11 -9.96 -3.13 0.03
N ILE A 12 -9.49 -4.34 0.32
CA ILE A 12 -8.65 -5.09 -0.62
C ILE A 12 -9.41 -5.43 -1.91
N SER A 13 -10.69 -5.75 -1.83
CA SER A 13 -11.51 -5.98 -3.03
C SER A 13 -11.55 -4.75 -3.94
N ILE A 14 -11.63 -3.55 -3.37
CA ILE A 14 -11.60 -2.28 -4.11
C ILE A 14 -10.22 -2.06 -4.76
N CYS A 15 -9.14 -2.31 -4.01
CA CYS A 15 -7.78 -2.18 -4.54
C CYS A 15 -7.54 -3.15 -5.71
N ARG A 16 -7.97 -4.40 -5.55
CA ARG A 16 -7.86 -5.43 -6.57
C ARG A 16 -8.68 -5.12 -7.83
N ASP A 17 -9.92 -4.65 -7.66
CA ASP A 17 -10.78 -4.28 -8.78
C ASP A 17 -10.14 -3.16 -9.63
N LEU A 18 -9.57 -2.15 -8.99
CA LEU A 18 -8.83 -1.10 -9.70
C LEU A 18 -7.59 -1.66 -10.40
N PHE A 19 -6.84 -2.55 -9.76
CA PHE A 19 -5.66 -3.18 -10.35
C PHE A 19 -6.02 -3.99 -11.60
N VAL A 20 -7.09 -4.81 -11.54
CA VAL A 20 -7.62 -5.56 -12.68
C VAL A 20 -8.01 -4.64 -13.84
N LYS A 21 -8.72 -3.55 -13.57
CA LYS A 21 -9.13 -2.57 -14.59
C LYS A 21 -7.91 -1.97 -15.29
N LYS A 22 -6.92 -1.56 -14.51
CA LYS A 22 -5.66 -1.01 -15.07
C LYS A 22 -4.88 -2.03 -15.89
N LEU A 23 -4.82 -3.29 -15.47
CA LEU A 23 -4.19 -4.34 -16.27
C LEU A 23 -4.91 -4.58 -17.60
N LYS A 24 -6.25 -4.42 -17.63
CA LYS A 24 -7.03 -4.51 -18.89
C LYS A 24 -6.78 -3.33 -19.82
N ASP A 25 -6.56 -2.14 -19.26
CA ASP A 25 -6.36 -0.92 -20.05
C ASP A 25 -4.98 -0.87 -20.72
N TYR A 26 -3.93 -1.26 -20.00
CA TYR A 26 -2.54 -1.06 -20.47
C TYR A 26 -1.56 -2.14 -20.00
N GLY A 27 -2.04 -3.33 -19.67
CA GLY A 27 -1.18 -4.46 -19.31
C GLY A 27 -0.35 -4.24 -18.04
N ALA A 28 0.74 -4.99 -17.93
CA ALA A 28 1.67 -4.90 -16.82
C ALA A 28 2.81 -3.90 -17.09
N SER A 29 2.49 -2.70 -17.60
CA SER A 29 3.48 -1.68 -17.96
C SER A 29 4.45 -1.30 -16.83
N TRP A 30 4.04 -1.51 -15.58
CA TRP A 30 4.87 -1.30 -14.40
C TRP A 30 6.07 -2.28 -14.31
N ARG A 31 6.13 -3.32 -15.13
CA ARG A 31 7.27 -4.25 -15.18
C ARG A 31 8.59 -3.57 -15.53
N ILE A 32 8.56 -2.46 -16.24
CA ILE A 32 9.75 -1.66 -16.55
C ILE A 32 10.27 -0.83 -15.36
N MET A 33 9.50 -0.74 -14.26
CA MET A 33 9.89 0.05 -13.10
C MET A 33 10.91 -0.70 -12.25
N ARG A 34 12.01 -0.04 -11.93
CA ARG A 34 12.93 -0.52 -10.89
C ARG A 34 12.24 -0.48 -9.53
N PRO A 35 12.59 -1.36 -8.57
CA PRO A 35 12.02 -1.33 -7.21
C PRO A 35 12.07 0.07 -6.57
N GLN A 36 13.19 0.79 -6.70
CA GLN A 36 13.34 2.15 -6.17
C GLN A 36 12.32 3.14 -6.75
N SER A 37 12.00 2.98 -8.05
CA SER A 37 10.98 3.82 -8.70
C SER A 37 9.59 3.54 -8.17
N VAL A 38 9.28 2.28 -7.80
CA VAL A 38 8.04 1.90 -7.14
C VAL A 38 7.96 2.54 -5.74
N THR A 39 9.05 2.46 -4.97
CA THR A 39 9.17 3.13 -3.65
C THR A 39 8.92 4.63 -3.76
N ASP A 40 9.46 5.29 -4.79
CA ASP A 40 9.24 6.72 -5.02
C ASP A 40 7.78 7.05 -5.36
N GLN A 41 7.07 6.19 -6.11
CA GLN A 41 5.64 6.37 -6.36
C GLN A 41 4.82 6.29 -5.06
N ILE A 42 5.13 5.33 -4.19
CA ILE A 42 4.49 5.23 -2.87
C ILE A 42 4.79 6.47 -2.03
N PHE A 43 6.05 6.94 -2.05
CA PHE A 43 6.48 8.13 -1.32
C PHE A 43 5.70 9.39 -1.73
N ILE A 44 5.53 9.64 -3.03
CA ILE A 44 4.79 10.79 -3.54
C ILE A 44 3.34 10.76 -3.04
N LYS A 45 2.70 9.60 -3.08
CA LYS A 45 1.33 9.41 -2.59
C LYS A 45 1.19 9.68 -1.09
N ALA A 46 2.09 9.13 -0.29
CA ALA A 46 2.10 9.36 1.15
C ALA A 46 2.38 10.85 1.50
N LYS A 47 3.27 11.50 0.77
CA LYS A 47 3.53 12.95 0.92
C LYS A 47 2.31 13.78 0.55
N ARG A 48 1.55 13.39 -0.49
CA ARG A 48 0.31 14.07 -0.85
C ARG A 48 -0.74 13.93 0.25
N ILE A 49 -0.91 12.74 0.84
CA ILE A 49 -1.81 12.55 1.99
C ILE A 49 -1.45 13.53 3.12
N ARG A 50 -0.17 13.58 3.50
CA ARG A 50 0.29 14.50 4.55
C ARG A 50 0.05 15.97 4.20
N SER A 51 0.23 16.34 2.93
CA SER A 51 -0.05 17.70 2.46
C SER A 51 -1.52 18.06 2.58
N ILE A 52 -2.44 17.16 2.22
CA ILE A 52 -3.88 17.33 2.36
C ILE A 52 -4.25 17.47 3.85
N GLU A 53 -3.72 16.60 4.70
CA GLU A 53 -3.95 16.67 6.16
C GLU A 53 -3.49 17.99 6.78
N THR A 54 -2.35 18.52 6.31
CA THR A 54 -1.79 19.77 6.85
C THR A 54 -2.54 21.00 6.34
N LYS A 55 -2.96 21.00 5.07
CA LYS A 55 -3.64 22.14 4.44
C LYS A 55 -5.15 22.15 4.67
N GLY A 56 -5.73 21.00 5.02
CA GLY A 56 -7.17 20.82 5.19
C GLY A 56 -7.98 20.82 3.89
N GLU A 57 -7.33 20.89 2.72
CA GLU A 57 -7.97 20.92 1.41
C GLU A 57 -7.19 20.15 0.34
N SER A 58 -7.90 19.66 -0.66
CA SER A 58 -7.34 19.12 -1.91
C SER A 58 -7.87 19.93 -3.09
N LYS A 59 -6.97 20.42 -3.94
CA LYS A 59 -7.36 21.13 -5.19
C LYS A 59 -7.73 20.18 -6.33
N ILE A 60 -7.43 18.90 -6.20
CA ILE A 60 -7.75 17.86 -7.17
C ILE A 60 -8.82 17.00 -6.54
N ASP A 61 -9.86 16.66 -7.29
CA ASP A 61 -11.02 15.88 -6.83
C ASP A 61 -10.69 14.40 -6.51
N GLU A 62 -9.42 14.10 -6.32
CA GLU A 62 -8.93 12.81 -5.84
C GLU A 62 -8.52 12.96 -4.37
N GLY A 63 -9.36 12.41 -3.48
CA GLY A 63 -9.16 12.46 -2.03
C GLY A 63 -8.05 11.53 -1.53
N VAL A 64 -7.83 11.53 -0.22
CA VAL A 64 -6.87 10.66 0.49
C VAL A 64 -7.08 9.18 0.15
N ARG A 65 -8.33 8.75 -0.07
CA ARG A 65 -8.68 7.36 -0.39
C ARG A 65 -7.99 6.84 -1.65
N SER A 66 -7.98 7.63 -2.73
CA SER A 66 -7.32 7.24 -3.98
C SER A 66 -5.81 7.04 -3.80
N GLU A 67 -5.17 7.86 -2.96
CA GLU A 67 -3.76 7.73 -2.66
C GLU A 67 -3.47 6.47 -1.84
N LEU A 68 -4.32 6.11 -0.87
CA LEU A 68 -4.17 4.88 -0.09
C LEU A 68 -4.32 3.64 -0.95
N ILE A 69 -5.32 3.61 -1.84
CA ILE A 69 -5.48 2.53 -2.83
C ILE A 69 -4.22 2.43 -3.72
N GLY A 70 -3.70 3.57 -4.14
CA GLY A 70 -2.45 3.62 -4.91
C GLY A 70 -1.25 3.06 -4.13
N ILE A 71 -1.12 3.38 -2.84
CA ILE A 71 -0.06 2.85 -1.98
C ILE A 71 -0.16 1.33 -1.87
N VAL A 72 -1.36 0.78 -1.67
CA VAL A 72 -1.56 -0.67 -1.62
C VAL A 72 -1.16 -1.32 -2.94
N ASN A 73 -1.66 -0.84 -4.08
CA ASN A 73 -1.38 -1.43 -5.37
C ASN A 73 0.10 -1.32 -5.75
N TYR A 74 0.77 -0.19 -5.49
CA TYR A 74 2.20 -0.07 -5.70
C TYR A 74 3.02 -0.91 -4.70
N GLY A 75 2.54 -1.13 -3.49
CA GLY A 75 3.18 -2.05 -2.54
C GLY A 75 3.21 -3.49 -3.07
N ILE A 76 2.10 -3.97 -3.64
CA ILE A 76 2.07 -5.28 -4.32
C ILE A 76 2.98 -5.30 -5.55
N ILE A 77 2.95 -4.26 -6.38
CA ILE A 77 3.87 -4.13 -7.52
C ILE A 77 5.33 -4.20 -7.04
N GLY A 78 5.65 -3.53 -5.94
CA GLY A 78 6.99 -3.59 -5.34
C GLY A 78 7.41 -5.00 -4.95
N LEU A 79 6.54 -5.78 -4.31
CA LEU A 79 6.81 -7.19 -3.98
C LEU A 79 7.01 -8.04 -5.23
N ILE A 80 6.20 -7.82 -6.27
CA ILE A 80 6.36 -8.53 -7.54
C ILE A 80 7.71 -8.18 -8.19
N GLN A 81 8.09 -6.91 -8.21
CA GLN A 81 9.37 -6.46 -8.77
C GLN A 81 10.59 -6.96 -7.98
N LEU A 82 10.48 -7.08 -6.67
CA LEU A 82 11.52 -7.71 -5.85
C LEU A 82 11.66 -9.21 -6.16
N HIS A 83 10.55 -9.89 -6.45
CA HIS A 83 10.53 -11.32 -6.76
C HIS A 83 11.04 -11.64 -8.17
N LEU A 84 10.56 -10.90 -9.17
CA LEU A 84 10.86 -11.18 -10.58
C LEU A 84 12.06 -10.39 -11.12
N GLY A 85 12.50 -9.33 -10.42
CA GLY A 85 13.34 -8.29 -10.99
C GLY A 85 12.51 -7.34 -11.88
N TYR A 86 13.08 -6.22 -12.33
CA TYR A 86 12.48 -5.37 -13.36
C TYR A 86 12.85 -5.90 -14.75
N SER A 87 12.08 -5.52 -15.76
CA SER A 87 12.26 -5.92 -17.16
C SER A 87 12.32 -4.68 -18.07
N ASP A 88 12.84 -4.83 -19.28
CA ASP A 88 12.84 -3.77 -20.30
C ASP A 88 11.49 -3.70 -21.06
N SER A 89 10.59 -4.65 -20.81
CA SER A 89 9.28 -4.75 -21.46
C SER A 89 8.24 -5.38 -20.53
N GLU A 90 6.97 -5.40 -20.98
CA GLU A 90 5.91 -6.21 -20.35
C GLU A 90 6.14 -7.68 -20.66
N ASP A 91 6.71 -8.41 -19.71
CA ASP A 91 7.18 -9.78 -19.83
C ASP A 91 6.28 -10.81 -19.13
N ILE A 92 5.14 -10.37 -18.58
CA ILE A 92 4.16 -11.24 -17.93
C ILE A 92 2.75 -11.02 -18.47
N THR A 93 1.95 -12.08 -18.44
CA THR A 93 0.54 -12.00 -18.82
C THR A 93 -0.31 -11.36 -17.71
N VAL A 94 -1.53 -10.94 -18.08
CA VAL A 94 -2.51 -10.40 -17.11
C VAL A 94 -2.82 -11.44 -16.03
N GLU A 95 -3.01 -12.71 -16.42
CA GLU A 95 -3.28 -13.82 -15.50
C GLU A 95 -2.13 -13.99 -14.50
N ARG A 96 -0.88 -13.99 -14.99
CA ARG A 96 0.28 -14.11 -14.11
C ARG A 96 0.42 -12.93 -13.15
N ALA A 97 0.13 -11.72 -13.61
CA ALA A 97 0.13 -10.54 -12.74
C ALA A 97 -0.92 -10.65 -11.63
N LEU A 98 -2.11 -11.16 -11.93
CA LEU A 98 -3.18 -11.39 -10.96
C LEU A 98 -2.85 -12.50 -9.97
N ASP A 99 -2.28 -13.61 -10.43
CA ASP A 99 -1.82 -14.70 -9.55
C ASP A 99 -0.82 -14.20 -8.51
N LEU A 100 0.14 -13.37 -8.94
CA LEU A 100 1.14 -12.79 -8.05
C LEU A 100 0.51 -11.76 -7.10
N TYR A 101 -0.42 -10.94 -7.58
CA TYR A 101 -1.18 -10.01 -6.74
C TYR A 101 -1.90 -10.75 -5.62
N ASP A 102 -2.67 -11.78 -5.97
CA ASP A 102 -3.47 -12.55 -5.02
C ASP A 102 -2.59 -13.31 -4.03
N LYS A 103 -1.44 -13.86 -4.47
CA LYS A 103 -0.44 -14.49 -3.60
C LYS A 103 0.03 -13.51 -2.50
N TYR A 104 0.57 -12.35 -2.89
CA TYR A 104 1.12 -11.40 -1.91
C TYR A 104 0.05 -10.77 -1.02
N MET A 105 -1.17 -10.61 -1.54
CA MET A 105 -2.28 -10.15 -0.73
C MET A 105 -2.69 -11.19 0.31
N THR A 106 -2.66 -12.47 -0.03
CA THR A 106 -2.93 -13.57 0.92
C THR A 106 -1.88 -13.60 2.02
N GLU A 107 -0.59 -13.53 1.69
CA GLU A 107 0.51 -13.47 2.67
C GLU A 107 0.37 -12.26 3.60
N THR A 108 0.00 -11.10 3.05
CA THR A 108 -0.24 -9.88 3.83
C THR A 108 -1.42 -10.04 4.80
N LYS A 109 -2.50 -10.66 4.34
CA LYS A 109 -3.71 -10.92 5.12
C LYS A 109 -3.42 -11.84 6.31
N GLU A 110 -2.68 -12.92 6.08
CA GLU A 110 -2.29 -13.87 7.13
C GLU A 110 -1.45 -13.18 8.21
N LEU A 111 -0.48 -12.36 7.82
CA LEU A 111 0.35 -11.60 8.75
C LEU A 111 -0.48 -10.55 9.53
N MET A 112 -1.41 -9.87 8.87
CA MET A 112 -2.30 -8.92 9.52
C MET A 112 -3.18 -9.59 10.57
N TYR A 113 -3.70 -10.77 10.29
CA TYR A 113 -4.51 -11.53 11.23
C TYR A 113 -3.71 -11.95 12.46
N ALA A 114 -2.49 -12.46 12.28
CA ALA A 114 -1.60 -12.81 13.37
C ALA A 114 -1.30 -11.59 14.26
N LYS A 115 -0.99 -10.44 13.66
CA LYS A 115 -0.75 -9.20 14.40
C LYS A 115 -1.98 -8.68 15.14
N ASN A 116 -3.16 -8.73 14.53
CA ASN A 116 -4.39 -8.33 15.22
C ASN A 116 -4.72 -9.22 16.41
N HIS A 117 -4.41 -10.50 16.32
CA HIS A 117 -4.55 -11.41 17.44
C HIS A 117 -3.66 -10.99 18.64
N ASP A 118 -2.41 -10.63 18.36
CA ASP A 118 -1.43 -10.30 19.41
C ASP A 118 -1.64 -8.92 20.03
N TYR A 119 -2.09 -7.95 19.24
CA TYR A 119 -2.22 -6.55 19.66
C TYR A 119 -3.66 -6.10 19.98
N ASP A 120 -4.63 -7.01 19.94
CA ASP A 120 -6.05 -6.77 20.28
C ASP A 120 -6.62 -5.48 19.65
N GLU A 121 -6.32 -5.25 18.36
CA GLU A 121 -6.78 -4.09 17.60
C GLU A 121 -6.43 -2.72 18.22
N ALA A 122 -5.37 -2.61 19.00
CA ALA A 122 -4.92 -1.36 19.65
C ALA A 122 -4.74 -0.20 18.64
N TRP A 123 -4.49 -0.52 17.38
CA TRP A 123 -4.38 0.44 16.28
C TRP A 123 -5.65 1.29 16.08
N ARG A 124 -6.84 0.80 16.45
CA ARG A 124 -8.11 1.55 16.32
C ARG A 124 -8.15 2.84 17.15
N SER A 125 -7.37 2.92 18.22
CA SER A 125 -7.25 4.09 19.06
C SER A 125 -6.19 5.10 18.60
N MET A 126 -5.44 4.79 17.54
CA MET A 126 -4.43 5.69 17.00
C MET A 126 -5.06 6.90 16.27
N ARG A 127 -4.37 8.03 16.34
CA ARG A 127 -4.73 9.21 15.54
C ARG A 127 -4.53 8.94 14.05
N ILE A 128 -5.41 9.48 13.22
CA ILE A 128 -5.31 9.34 11.75
C ILE A 128 -3.95 9.81 11.22
N SER A 129 -3.45 10.95 11.70
CA SER A 129 -2.13 11.47 11.33
C SER A 129 -0.98 10.53 11.67
N SER A 130 -1.12 9.72 12.72
CA SER A 130 -0.10 8.74 13.10
C SER A 130 0.06 7.63 12.06
N TYR A 131 -1.00 7.26 11.34
CA TYR A 131 -0.90 6.32 10.23
C TYR A 131 -0.08 6.89 9.07
N THR A 132 -0.31 8.15 8.72
CA THR A 132 0.48 8.84 7.69
C THR A 132 1.96 8.87 8.06
N ASP A 133 2.26 9.16 9.34
CA ASP A 133 3.63 9.17 9.84
C ASP A 133 4.27 7.77 9.82
N LEU A 134 3.52 6.72 10.17
CA LEU A 134 3.99 5.33 10.08
C LEU A 134 4.28 4.93 8.64
N ILE A 135 3.37 5.24 7.71
CA ILE A 135 3.56 4.97 6.28
C ILE A 135 4.81 5.67 5.77
N LEU A 136 4.97 6.97 6.04
CA LEU A 136 6.14 7.73 5.64
C LEU A 136 7.43 7.18 6.27
N THR A 137 7.40 6.79 7.54
CA THR A 137 8.56 6.20 8.22
C THR A 137 8.98 4.88 7.55
N LYS A 138 8.03 4.01 7.21
CA LYS A 138 8.32 2.74 6.51
C LYS A 138 8.91 3.00 5.13
N ILE A 139 8.38 3.95 4.39
CA ILE A 139 8.92 4.33 3.07
C ILE A 139 10.35 4.89 3.20
N CYS A 140 10.61 5.76 4.17
CA CYS A 140 11.95 6.28 4.41
C CYS A 140 12.95 5.16 4.76
N ARG A 141 12.55 4.19 5.57
CA ARG A 141 13.38 3.00 5.86
C ARG A 141 13.65 2.19 4.60
N THR A 142 12.63 1.92 3.80
CA THR A 142 12.77 1.22 2.53
C THR A 142 13.80 1.89 1.64
N LYS A 143 13.71 3.21 1.44
CA LYS A 143 14.67 3.99 0.65
C LYS A 143 16.11 3.89 1.17
N GLN A 144 16.30 3.90 2.49
CA GLN A 144 17.64 3.76 3.09
C GLN A 144 18.20 2.35 2.89
N ILE A 145 17.38 1.31 3.03
CA ILE A 145 17.78 -0.07 2.78
C ILE A 145 18.13 -0.26 1.30
N GLU A 146 17.34 0.28 0.38
CA GLU A 146 17.61 0.28 -1.06
C GLU A 146 18.96 0.99 -1.37
N ASN A 147 19.20 2.16 -0.79
CA ASN A 147 20.45 2.90 -0.95
C ASN A 147 21.67 2.14 -0.39
N ASN A 148 21.44 1.24 0.57
CA ASN A 148 22.47 0.35 1.13
C ASN A 148 22.52 -1.03 0.44
N ASN A 149 22.06 -1.11 -0.82
CA ASN A 149 22.01 -2.34 -1.61
C ASN A 149 21.27 -3.49 -0.94
N GLY A 150 20.20 -3.19 -0.22
CA GLY A 150 19.37 -4.16 0.49
C GLY A 150 19.97 -4.72 1.79
N LYS A 151 21.13 -4.25 2.20
CA LYS A 151 21.82 -4.74 3.40
C LYS A 151 21.25 -4.12 4.66
N THR A 152 20.94 -4.97 5.65
CA THR A 152 20.51 -4.60 6.99
C THR A 152 21.36 -5.32 8.04
N LEU A 153 21.51 -4.75 9.23
CA LEU A 153 22.22 -5.39 10.36
C LEU A 153 21.24 -6.20 11.23
N VAL A 154 20.11 -5.61 11.56
CA VAL A 154 19.10 -6.20 12.47
C VAL A 154 17.67 -5.99 11.98
N SER A 155 17.46 -5.11 11.00
CA SER A 155 16.14 -4.76 10.50
C SER A 155 15.67 -5.75 9.44
N GLU A 156 14.35 -5.85 9.30
CA GLU A 156 13.70 -6.54 8.19
C GLU A 156 14.06 -5.90 6.85
N GLY A 157 14.00 -6.68 5.77
CA GLY A 157 14.30 -6.24 4.42
C GLY A 157 13.24 -5.31 3.80
N VAL A 158 13.43 -4.99 2.52
CA VAL A 158 12.51 -4.16 1.74
C VAL A 158 11.14 -4.81 1.60
N ASP A 159 11.09 -6.12 1.39
CA ASP A 159 9.88 -6.93 1.27
C ASP A 159 8.97 -6.82 2.50
N ALA A 160 9.50 -7.01 3.69
CA ALA A 160 8.76 -6.89 4.94
C ALA A 160 8.25 -5.45 5.17
N ASN A 161 8.98 -4.43 4.74
CA ASN A 161 8.51 -3.05 4.79
C ASN A 161 7.35 -2.82 3.81
N TYR A 162 7.37 -3.39 2.59
CA TYR A 162 6.23 -3.36 1.68
C TYR A 162 5.00 -4.06 2.26
N ILE A 163 5.15 -5.27 2.80
CA ILE A 163 4.05 -6.00 3.46
C ILE A 163 3.47 -5.16 4.60
N CYS A 164 4.31 -4.50 5.40
CA CYS A 164 3.84 -3.60 6.45
C CYS A 164 2.99 -2.44 5.90
N LEU A 165 3.36 -1.85 4.78
CA LEU A 165 2.57 -0.81 4.12
C LEU A 165 1.20 -1.32 3.69
N LEU A 166 1.12 -2.57 3.20
CA LEU A 166 -0.11 -3.17 2.70
C LEU A 166 -1.18 -3.37 3.78
N TYR A 167 -0.80 -3.74 5.01
CA TYR A 167 -1.78 -3.87 6.09
C TYR A 167 -1.97 -2.59 6.90
N THR A 168 -1.03 -1.63 6.84
CA THR A 168 -1.18 -0.34 7.51
C THR A 168 -2.05 0.63 6.71
N SER A 169 -1.93 0.64 5.37
CA SER A 169 -2.62 1.60 4.51
C SER A 169 -4.15 1.44 4.46
N PRO A 170 -4.72 0.21 4.48
CA PRO A 170 -6.17 0.00 4.55
C PRO A 170 -6.78 0.32 5.92
N SER A 171 -5.96 0.57 6.94
CA SER A 171 -6.45 0.80 8.32
C SER A 171 -7.36 2.03 8.42
N PRO A 172 -8.08 2.22 9.48
CA PRO A 172 -9.39 2.78 9.82
C PRO A 172 -9.86 4.04 9.07
N ARG A 173 -9.17 4.52 8.06
CA ARG A 173 -9.56 5.74 7.31
C ARG A 173 -10.89 5.58 6.56
N ASP A 174 -11.29 4.38 6.20
CA ASP A 174 -12.58 4.14 5.53
C ASP A 174 -13.79 4.36 6.46
N GLY A 175 -13.61 4.19 7.76
CA GLY A 175 -14.63 4.54 8.76
C GLY A 175 -14.71 6.04 9.06
N ALA A 176 -13.64 6.80 8.83
CA ALA A 176 -13.58 8.24 9.09
C ALA A 176 -14.08 9.08 7.89
N THR A 177 -13.94 8.59 6.66
CA THR A 177 -14.42 9.29 5.47
C THR A 177 -15.95 9.28 5.35
N SER A 178 -16.65 8.37 6.03
CA SER A 178 -18.12 8.38 6.10
C SER A 178 -18.67 9.44 7.07
N ARG A 179 -17.81 10.17 7.80
CA ARG A 179 -18.21 11.21 8.77
C ARG A 179 -17.81 12.63 8.37
N MET A 180 -17.28 12.84 7.19
CA MET A 180 -17.15 14.23 6.70
C MET A 180 -18.55 14.68 6.26
N PRO A 181 -19.10 15.76 6.88
CA PRO A 181 -20.36 16.33 6.39
C PRO A 181 -20.11 16.81 4.97
N SER A 182 -20.99 16.40 4.04
CA SER A 182 -21.08 17.09 2.77
C SER A 182 -21.34 18.56 3.10
N SER A 183 -20.35 19.39 2.87
CA SER A 183 -20.51 20.84 2.93
C SER A 183 -21.58 21.22 1.91
N ALA A 184 -22.69 21.73 2.40
CA ALA A 184 -23.70 22.43 1.65
C ALA A 184 -23.10 23.66 0.96
#